data_ed2db9bf9a3ab509ff8bb056cbb49ae7
#
_entry.id   ed2db9bf9a3ab509ff8bb056cbb49ae7
#
_cell.length_a   1.000
_cell.length_b   1.000
_cell.length_c   1.000
_cell.angle_alpha   90.00
_cell.angle_beta   90.00
_cell.angle_gamma   90.00
#
_symmetry.space_group_name_H-M   'P 1'
#
loop_
_entity.id
_entity.type
_entity.pdbx_description
1 polymer ?
#
loop_
_entity_poly.entity_id
_entity_poly.type
_entity_poly.pdbx_seq_one_letter_code
_entity_poly.pdbx_strand_id
1 'polypeptide(L)'
;NIPPEFKLLESLLLETETGYFLLERHLERLCDSARYFGFPIDAASVRATLEKLAHGVKGGSKARLMLSSDGSVATEIEPLRDTGNPTGPYIAFATTPVDSANPFLYHKTSNREVYRCELEKRPDCTDVIFVNERGEVTEGAVSNVVIRNAGLLLTPPVTSGLLPGTFR
;
A
#
# COMPACT_ATOMS: atom_id res chain seq x y z
N ASN A 1 -21.28 -5.35 -4.04
CA ASN A 1 -21.33 -5.35 -2.57
C ASN A 1 -20.10 -4.62 -2.05
N ILE A 2 -20.30 -3.43 -1.50
CA ILE A 2 -19.25 -2.70 -0.75
C ILE A 2 -19.12 -3.44 0.59
N PRO A 3 -17.91 -3.84 1.03
CA PRO A 3 -17.73 -4.48 2.33
C PRO A 3 -18.23 -3.57 3.45
N PRO A 4 -18.82 -4.13 4.54
CA PRO A 4 -19.57 -3.35 5.51
C PRO A 4 -18.74 -2.29 6.24
N GLU A 5 -17.45 -2.43 6.40
CA GLU A 5 -16.57 -1.41 6.99
C GLU A 5 -15.15 -1.59 6.51
N PHE A 6 -14.59 -0.56 5.89
CA PHE A 6 -13.18 -0.51 5.55
C PHE A 6 -12.60 0.87 5.82
N LYS A 7 -11.28 0.96 5.92
CA LYS A 7 -10.53 2.21 6.10
C LYS A 7 -9.64 2.43 4.90
N LEU A 8 -9.39 3.69 4.58
CA LEU A 8 -8.31 4.06 3.67
C LEU A 8 -7.00 4.10 4.47
N LEU A 9 -5.94 3.62 3.84
CA LEU A 9 -4.66 3.41 4.52
C LEU A 9 -3.54 4.17 3.80
N GLU A 10 -2.58 4.64 4.58
CA GLU A 10 -1.27 5.00 4.07
C GLU A 10 -0.17 4.39 4.96
N SER A 11 0.98 4.12 4.35
CA SER A 11 2.16 3.66 5.05
C SER A 11 3.35 4.45 4.53
N LEU A 12 3.95 5.24 5.40
CA LEU A 12 4.99 6.20 5.05
C LEU A 12 6.28 5.84 5.76
N LEU A 13 7.40 5.96 5.06
CA LEU A 13 8.71 5.98 5.67
C LEU A 13 8.92 7.34 6.31
N LEU A 14 9.28 7.35 7.59
CA LEU A 14 9.71 8.53 8.33
C LEU A 14 11.17 8.39 8.70
N GLU A 15 11.97 9.34 8.30
CA GLU A 15 13.40 9.46 8.65
C GLU A 15 13.64 10.69 9.53
N THR A 16 14.58 10.60 10.45
CA THR A 16 14.85 11.66 11.42
C THR A 16 15.24 12.99 10.78
N GLU A 17 16.03 12.96 9.72
CA GLU A 17 16.59 14.17 9.10
C GLU A 17 15.76 14.70 7.94
N THR A 18 15.14 13.81 7.16
CA THR A 18 14.46 14.17 5.92
C THR A 18 12.94 14.21 6.06
N GLY A 19 12.39 13.71 7.19
CA GLY A 19 10.96 13.65 7.41
C GLY A 19 10.29 12.50 6.66
N TYR A 20 9.04 12.69 6.24
CA TYR A 20 8.29 11.68 5.52
C TYR A 20 8.71 11.59 4.05
N PHE A 21 9.11 10.41 3.64
CA PHE A 21 9.43 10.14 2.23
C PHE A 21 8.17 10.20 1.37
N LEU A 22 8.19 11.00 0.31
CA LEU A 22 7.11 11.19 -0.66
C LEU A 22 5.74 11.57 -0.04
N LEU A 23 5.75 12.37 1.04
CA LEU A 23 4.53 12.77 1.76
C LEU A 23 3.42 13.27 0.84
N GLU A 24 3.75 14.15 -0.12
CA GLU A 24 2.76 14.75 -1.02
C GLU A 24 2.04 13.67 -1.85
N ARG A 25 2.77 12.71 -2.41
CA ARG A 25 2.17 11.62 -3.18
C ARG A 25 1.28 10.70 -2.33
N HIS A 26 1.64 10.50 -1.07
CA HIS A 26 0.79 9.76 -0.13
C HIS A 26 -0.52 10.51 0.17
N LEU A 27 -0.44 11.82 0.40
CA LEU A 27 -1.62 12.65 0.66
C LEU A 27 -2.52 12.76 -0.59
N GLU A 28 -1.95 12.95 -1.78
CA GLU A 28 -2.69 12.94 -3.04
C GLU A 28 -3.47 11.64 -3.23
N ARG A 29 -2.80 10.48 -3.09
CA ARG A 29 -3.45 9.17 -3.22
C ARG A 29 -4.56 8.96 -2.19
N LEU A 30 -4.33 9.37 -0.94
CA LEU A 30 -5.35 9.30 0.12
C LEU A 30 -6.55 10.16 -0.22
N CYS A 31 -6.34 11.41 -0.67
CA CYS A 31 -7.41 12.33 -1.08
C CYS A 31 -8.20 11.80 -2.28
N ASP A 32 -7.51 11.23 -3.27
CA ASP A 32 -8.17 10.63 -4.44
C ASP A 32 -9.03 9.44 -4.05
N SER A 33 -8.51 8.59 -3.15
CA SER A 33 -9.27 7.46 -2.62
C SER A 33 -10.46 7.93 -1.77
N ALA A 34 -10.26 8.94 -0.92
CA ALA A 34 -11.33 9.53 -0.11
C ALA A 34 -12.45 10.11 -0.99
N ARG A 35 -12.08 10.83 -2.04
CA ARG A 35 -13.04 11.36 -3.04
C ARG A 35 -13.81 10.24 -3.73
N TYR A 36 -13.12 9.18 -4.15
CA TYR A 36 -13.75 8.05 -4.83
C TYR A 36 -14.79 7.35 -3.97
N PHE A 37 -14.47 7.10 -2.69
CA PHE A 37 -15.37 6.39 -1.77
C PHE A 37 -16.31 7.31 -0.98
N GLY A 38 -16.23 8.62 -1.16
CA GLY A 38 -17.06 9.60 -0.43
C GLY A 38 -16.69 9.76 1.04
N PHE A 39 -15.42 9.53 1.41
CA PHE A 39 -14.95 9.75 2.78
C PHE A 39 -14.63 11.22 3.00
N PRO A 40 -15.13 11.84 4.08
CA PRO A 40 -14.72 13.20 4.43
C PRO A 40 -13.22 13.24 4.75
N ILE A 41 -12.51 14.22 4.19
CA ILE A 41 -11.08 14.40 4.44
C ILE A 41 -10.72 15.89 4.43
N ASP A 42 -9.93 16.30 5.42
CA ASP A 42 -9.20 17.57 5.41
C ASP A 42 -7.69 17.27 5.33
N ALA A 43 -7.13 17.46 4.14
CA ALA A 43 -5.72 17.16 3.89
C ALA A 43 -4.76 17.97 4.78
N ALA A 44 -5.13 19.21 5.14
CA ALA A 44 -4.33 20.06 6.03
C ALA A 44 -4.29 19.48 7.45
N SER A 45 -5.43 19.02 7.94
CA SER A 45 -5.55 18.37 9.25
C SER A 45 -4.80 17.04 9.30
N VAL A 46 -4.88 16.26 8.22
CA VAL A 46 -4.12 14.99 8.09
C VAL A 46 -2.62 15.27 8.12
N ARG A 47 -2.14 16.26 7.37
CA ARG A 47 -0.75 16.70 7.37
C ARG A 47 -0.28 17.09 8.77
N ALA A 48 -1.01 17.96 9.44
CA ALA A 48 -0.68 18.41 10.80
C ALA A 48 -0.60 17.24 11.80
N THR A 49 -1.48 16.24 11.63
CA THR A 49 -1.46 15.01 12.45
C THR A 49 -0.16 14.21 12.21
N LEU A 50 0.25 14.05 10.95
CA LEU A 50 1.50 13.36 10.62
C LEU A 50 2.73 14.15 11.10
N GLU A 51 2.76 15.46 10.95
CA GLU A 51 3.85 16.31 11.44
C GLU A 51 3.97 16.23 12.97
N LYS A 52 2.84 16.21 13.68
CA LYS A 52 2.83 16.01 15.14
C LYS A 52 3.34 14.63 15.52
N LEU A 53 2.97 13.58 14.76
CA LEU A 53 3.43 12.21 14.99
C LEU A 53 4.96 12.09 14.82
N ALA A 54 5.55 12.85 13.89
CA ALA A 54 6.99 12.83 13.62
C ALA A 54 7.83 13.45 14.73
N HIS A 55 7.22 14.26 15.60
CA HIS A 55 7.96 14.94 16.68
C HIS A 55 8.59 13.96 17.68
N GLY A 56 9.90 14.06 17.83
CA GLY A 56 10.66 13.25 18.80
C GLY A 56 10.96 11.82 18.33
N VAL A 57 10.59 11.45 17.11
CA VAL A 57 10.95 10.15 16.52
C VAL A 57 12.43 10.14 16.16
N LYS A 58 13.14 9.10 16.61
CA LYS A 58 14.56 8.88 16.32
C LYS A 58 14.74 7.61 15.50
N GLY A 59 15.52 7.73 14.43
CA GLY A 59 15.76 6.63 13.49
C GLY A 59 14.63 6.43 12.47
N GLY A 60 14.88 5.53 11.51
CA GLY A 60 13.89 5.17 10.51
C GLY A 60 12.66 4.50 11.14
N SER A 61 11.50 4.95 10.77
CA SER A 61 10.23 4.44 11.28
C SER A 61 9.19 4.31 10.17
N LYS A 62 8.25 3.41 10.37
CA LYS A 62 7.08 3.25 9.52
C LYS A 62 5.89 3.89 10.22
N ALA A 63 5.36 4.94 9.63
CA ALA A 63 4.12 5.56 10.06
C ALA A 63 2.95 4.97 9.27
N ARG A 64 1.88 4.60 9.95
CA ARG A 64 0.61 4.20 9.34
C ARG A 64 -0.43 5.27 9.61
N LEU A 65 -1.22 5.56 8.61
CA LEU A 65 -2.38 6.42 8.70
C LEU A 65 -3.61 5.63 8.24
N MET A 66 -4.68 5.75 9.00
CA MET A 66 -5.97 5.12 8.73
C MET A 66 -7.05 6.20 8.75
N LEU A 67 -7.77 6.35 7.62
CA LEU A 67 -8.93 7.22 7.50
C LEU A 67 -10.20 6.37 7.49
N SER A 68 -11.11 6.62 8.41
CA SER A 68 -12.40 5.97 8.49
C SER A 68 -13.47 6.70 7.66
N SER A 69 -14.59 6.05 7.39
CA SER A 69 -15.69 6.57 6.57
C SER A 69 -16.38 7.81 7.17
N ASP A 70 -16.24 8.03 8.47
CA ASP A 70 -16.72 9.23 9.17
C ASP A 70 -15.73 10.42 9.14
N GLY A 71 -14.56 10.23 8.49
CA GLY A 71 -13.48 11.22 8.42
C GLY A 71 -12.51 11.17 9.60
N SER A 72 -12.71 10.29 10.57
CA SER A 72 -11.77 10.13 11.68
C SER A 72 -10.44 9.55 11.21
N VAL A 73 -9.34 10.11 11.75
CA VAL A 73 -7.97 9.73 11.42
C VAL A 73 -7.31 9.09 12.62
N ALA A 74 -6.76 7.89 12.44
CA ALA A 74 -5.89 7.22 13.40
C ALA A 74 -4.49 7.07 12.81
N THR A 75 -3.47 7.16 13.65
CA THR A 75 -2.07 7.00 13.25
C THR A 75 -1.33 6.08 14.21
N GLU A 76 -0.40 5.31 13.64
CA GLU A 76 0.50 4.42 14.38
C GLU A 76 1.91 4.64 13.87
N ILE A 77 2.91 4.41 14.73
CA ILE A 77 4.32 4.46 14.35
C ILE A 77 5.06 3.27 14.95
N GLU A 78 5.87 2.64 14.12
CA GLU A 78 6.74 1.53 14.53
C GLU A 78 8.16 1.74 14.00
N PRO A 79 9.21 1.46 14.78
CA PRO A 79 10.58 1.50 14.28
C PRO A 79 10.74 0.53 13.10
N LEU A 80 11.50 0.92 12.08
CA LEU A 80 11.93 -0.01 11.04
C LEU A 80 12.82 -1.06 11.68
N ARG A 81 12.46 -2.31 11.49
CA ARG A 81 13.30 -3.44 11.86
C ARG A 81 14.02 -3.94 10.62
N ASP A 82 15.31 -4.12 10.72
CA ASP A 82 16.02 -4.91 9.72
C ASP A 82 15.58 -6.37 9.91
N THR A 83 14.69 -6.79 9.04
CA THR A 83 14.16 -8.16 9.06
C THR A 83 15.12 -9.15 8.42
N GLY A 84 16.36 -8.73 8.14
CA GLY A 84 17.41 -9.49 7.46
C GLY A 84 16.97 -10.90 7.05
N ASN A 85 16.60 -11.11 5.80
CA ASN A 85 16.30 -12.45 5.31
C ASN A 85 17.56 -13.02 4.67
N PRO A 86 18.35 -13.84 5.38
CA PRO A 86 19.63 -14.34 4.89
C PRO A 86 19.51 -15.23 3.64
N THR A 87 18.31 -15.74 3.36
CA THR A 87 18.04 -16.63 2.22
C THR A 87 17.39 -15.93 1.04
N GLY A 88 17.09 -14.60 1.16
CA GLY A 88 16.34 -13.84 0.16
C GLY A 88 14.82 -14.08 0.22
N PRO A 89 14.04 -13.26 -0.48
CA PRO A 89 12.60 -13.42 -0.51
C PRO A 89 12.19 -14.63 -1.36
N TYR A 90 11.34 -15.49 -0.81
CA TYR A 90 10.61 -16.49 -1.57
C TYR A 90 9.30 -15.86 -2.05
N ILE A 91 9.03 -15.96 -3.34
CA ILE A 91 7.79 -15.47 -3.96
C ILE A 91 7.11 -16.58 -4.75
N ALA A 92 5.79 -16.53 -4.80
CA ALA A 92 4.98 -17.42 -5.63
C ALA A 92 3.94 -16.61 -6.41
N PHE A 93 3.33 -17.23 -7.41
CA PHE A 93 2.13 -16.66 -8.02
C PHE A 93 0.88 -17.05 -7.23
N ALA A 94 -0.08 -16.13 -7.17
CA ALA A 94 -1.41 -16.38 -6.63
C ALA A 94 -2.10 -17.50 -7.42
N THR A 95 -2.94 -18.26 -6.74
CA THR A 95 -3.71 -19.35 -7.38
C THR A 95 -5.00 -18.84 -8.00
N THR A 96 -5.50 -17.71 -7.51
CA THR A 96 -6.76 -17.11 -7.98
C THR A 96 -6.45 -15.78 -8.66
N PRO A 97 -6.85 -15.59 -9.94
CA PRO A 97 -6.73 -14.30 -10.60
C PRO A 97 -7.57 -13.23 -9.91
N VAL A 98 -7.08 -11.98 -9.93
CA VAL A 98 -7.87 -10.82 -9.51
C VAL A 98 -8.73 -10.32 -10.66
N ASP A 99 -9.87 -9.72 -10.34
CA ASP A 99 -10.73 -9.04 -11.31
C ASP A 99 -10.29 -7.58 -11.45
N SER A 100 -9.74 -7.21 -12.61
CA SER A 100 -9.26 -5.85 -12.87
C SER A 100 -10.37 -4.79 -12.83
N ALA A 101 -11.64 -5.17 -12.83
CA ALA A 101 -12.76 -4.26 -12.60
C ALA A 101 -13.01 -3.95 -11.10
N ASN A 102 -12.35 -4.67 -10.19
CA ASN A 102 -12.52 -4.44 -8.76
C ASN A 102 -11.84 -3.13 -8.31
N PRO A 103 -12.59 -2.11 -7.86
CA PRO A 103 -12.03 -0.82 -7.47
C PRO A 103 -11.05 -0.90 -6.29
N PHE A 104 -11.18 -1.90 -5.41
CA PHE A 104 -10.28 -2.07 -4.27
C PHE A 104 -8.84 -2.40 -4.65
N LEU A 105 -8.57 -2.81 -5.88
CA LEU A 105 -7.20 -2.98 -6.39
C LEU A 105 -6.49 -1.65 -6.62
N TYR A 106 -7.24 -0.57 -6.89
CA TYR A 106 -6.71 0.75 -7.22
C TYR A 106 -6.56 1.68 -6.01
N HIS A 107 -7.09 1.26 -4.86
CA HIS A 107 -7.12 2.07 -3.64
C HIS A 107 -6.49 1.32 -2.47
N LYS A 108 -5.64 2.02 -1.70
CA LYS A 108 -5.01 1.43 -0.51
C LYS A 108 -6.00 1.40 0.64
N THR A 109 -6.60 0.24 0.88
CA THR A 109 -7.66 0.06 1.88
C THR A 109 -7.35 -1.08 2.85
N SER A 110 -8.12 -1.17 3.94
CA SER A 110 -8.08 -2.32 4.84
C SER A 110 -8.80 -3.56 4.28
N ASN A 111 -9.55 -3.42 3.17
CA ASN A 111 -10.17 -4.54 2.46
C ASN A 111 -9.11 -5.29 1.64
N ARG A 112 -8.39 -6.20 2.30
CA ARG A 112 -7.25 -6.94 1.74
C ARG A 112 -7.45 -8.45 1.77
N GLU A 113 -8.70 -8.89 1.78
CA GLU A 113 -9.03 -10.32 1.93
C GLU A 113 -8.39 -11.17 0.82
N VAL A 114 -8.44 -10.72 -0.43
CA VAL A 114 -7.86 -11.42 -1.57
C VAL A 114 -6.36 -11.66 -1.39
N TYR A 115 -5.64 -10.65 -0.89
CA TYR A 115 -4.19 -10.74 -0.64
C TYR A 115 -3.89 -11.65 0.56
N ARG A 116 -4.65 -11.48 1.64
CA ARG A 116 -4.50 -12.26 2.86
C ARG A 116 -4.71 -13.77 2.60
N CYS A 117 -5.77 -14.13 1.90
CA CYS A 117 -6.06 -15.52 1.57
C CYS A 117 -4.94 -16.19 0.76
N GLU A 118 -4.33 -15.48 -0.19
CA GLU A 118 -3.25 -16.06 -1.00
C GLU A 118 -1.93 -16.16 -0.21
N LEU A 119 -1.63 -15.19 0.66
CA LEU A 119 -0.47 -15.27 1.56
C LEU A 119 -0.60 -16.42 2.57
N GLU A 120 -1.78 -16.64 3.13
CA GLU A 120 -2.04 -17.75 4.07
C GLU A 120 -1.86 -19.14 3.44
N LYS A 121 -2.10 -19.27 2.13
CA LYS A 121 -1.82 -20.50 1.38
C LYS A 121 -0.34 -20.73 1.14
N ARG A 122 0.51 -19.73 1.35
CA ARG A 122 1.95 -19.74 1.05
C ARG A 122 2.77 -19.21 2.25
N PRO A 123 2.71 -19.89 3.40
CA PRO A 123 3.37 -19.42 4.62
C PRO A 123 4.92 -19.39 4.51
N ASP A 124 5.48 -20.08 3.52
CA ASP A 124 6.90 -20.10 3.17
C ASP A 124 7.33 -18.93 2.28
N CYS A 125 6.36 -18.19 1.68
CA CYS A 125 6.64 -17.05 0.82
C CYS A 125 6.60 -15.73 1.58
N THR A 126 7.48 -14.82 1.19
CA THR A 126 7.49 -13.43 1.71
C THR A 126 6.49 -12.54 0.99
N ASP A 127 6.15 -12.89 -0.25
CA ASP A 127 5.13 -12.21 -1.03
C ASP A 127 4.51 -13.15 -2.07
N VAL A 128 3.35 -12.78 -2.58
CA VAL A 128 2.62 -13.50 -3.63
C VAL A 128 2.30 -12.52 -4.75
N ILE A 129 2.69 -12.87 -5.97
CA ILE A 129 2.46 -12.06 -7.18
C ILE A 129 1.10 -12.42 -7.78
N PHE A 130 0.28 -11.41 -8.03
CA PHE A 130 -1.04 -11.58 -8.61
C PHE A 130 -1.03 -11.40 -10.13
N VAL A 131 -1.96 -12.10 -10.78
CA VAL A 131 -2.33 -11.91 -12.18
C VAL A 131 -3.82 -11.58 -12.25
N ASN A 132 -4.23 -10.84 -13.27
CA ASN A 132 -5.65 -10.55 -13.48
C ASN A 132 -6.33 -11.63 -14.35
N GLU A 133 -7.61 -11.44 -14.63
CA GLU A 133 -8.44 -12.33 -15.46
C GLU A 133 -7.96 -12.45 -16.91
N ARG A 134 -7.09 -11.53 -17.37
CA ARG A 134 -6.48 -11.55 -18.70
C ARG A 134 -5.09 -12.23 -18.72
N GLY A 135 -4.63 -12.71 -17.55
CA GLY A 135 -3.29 -13.30 -17.41
C GLY A 135 -2.16 -12.26 -17.33
N GLU A 136 -2.47 -10.99 -17.13
CA GLU A 136 -1.48 -9.92 -16.96
C GLU A 136 -1.01 -9.87 -15.51
N VAL A 137 0.30 -9.75 -15.30
CA VAL A 137 0.87 -9.51 -13.96
C VAL A 137 0.37 -8.17 -13.43
N THR A 138 -0.01 -8.14 -12.15
CA THR A 138 -0.47 -6.92 -11.47
C THR A 138 0.56 -6.44 -10.44
N GLU A 139 0.48 -6.90 -9.24
CA GLU A 139 1.34 -6.49 -8.12
C GLU A 139 1.61 -7.66 -7.16
N GLY A 140 2.48 -7.47 -6.19
CA GLY A 140 2.59 -8.36 -5.04
C GLY A 140 1.53 -8.05 -3.98
N ALA A 141 1.28 -9.00 -3.08
CA ALA A 141 0.38 -8.75 -1.95
C ALA A 141 0.83 -7.55 -1.11
N VAL A 142 2.13 -7.29 -1.00
CA VAL A 142 2.69 -6.19 -0.20
C VAL A 142 3.69 -5.32 -0.98
N SER A 143 4.04 -5.69 -2.22
CA SER A 143 5.08 -5.04 -3.02
C SER A 143 4.61 -4.68 -4.43
N ASN A 144 5.36 -3.77 -5.08
CA ASN A 144 5.22 -3.52 -6.51
C ASN A 144 6.12 -4.48 -7.29
N VAL A 145 5.69 -4.87 -8.49
CA VAL A 145 6.49 -5.67 -9.42
C VAL A 145 7.25 -4.73 -10.36
N VAL A 146 8.57 -4.91 -10.40
CA VAL A 146 9.45 -4.22 -11.35
C VAL A 146 10.40 -5.25 -11.94
N ILE A 147 10.51 -5.29 -13.26
CA ILE A 147 11.46 -6.14 -13.96
C ILE A 147 12.48 -5.28 -14.71
N ARG A 148 13.69 -5.81 -14.84
CA ARG A 148 14.72 -5.21 -15.70
C ARG A 148 14.78 -5.98 -17.01
N ASN A 149 14.59 -5.27 -18.13
CA ASN A 149 14.70 -5.83 -19.46
C ASN A 149 15.49 -4.87 -20.37
N ALA A 150 16.57 -5.36 -20.96
CA ALA A 150 17.43 -4.58 -21.86
C ALA A 150 17.82 -3.19 -21.30
N GLY A 151 18.10 -3.09 -20.01
CA GLY A 151 18.48 -1.84 -19.33
C GLY A 151 17.30 -0.96 -18.91
N LEU A 152 16.08 -1.27 -19.30
CA LEU A 152 14.85 -0.59 -18.89
C LEU A 152 14.23 -1.25 -17.64
N LEU A 153 13.65 -0.42 -16.78
CA LEU A 153 12.80 -0.88 -15.68
C LEU A 153 11.34 -0.82 -16.14
N LEU A 154 10.67 -1.96 -16.09
CA LEU A 154 9.29 -2.12 -16.53
C LEU A 154 8.43 -2.53 -15.33
N THR A 155 7.24 -1.98 -15.25
CA THR A 155 6.24 -2.30 -14.24
C THR A 155 4.88 -2.46 -14.91
N PRO A 156 3.99 -3.35 -14.43
CA PRO A 156 2.68 -3.55 -15.04
C PRO A 156 1.88 -2.24 -15.06
N PRO A 157 1.10 -1.94 -16.11
CA PRO A 157 0.27 -0.74 -16.15
C PRO A 157 -0.82 -0.79 -15.09
N VAL A 158 -1.23 0.38 -14.58
CA VAL A 158 -2.29 0.46 -13.56
C VAL A 158 -3.59 -0.20 -14.04
N THR A 159 -3.89 -0.11 -15.34
CA THR A 159 -5.07 -0.74 -15.96
C THR A 159 -5.13 -2.26 -15.84
N SER A 160 -4.04 -2.91 -15.46
CA SER A 160 -4.04 -4.34 -15.13
C SER A 160 -4.73 -4.67 -13.80
N GLY A 161 -5.10 -3.67 -13.00
CA GLY A 161 -5.75 -3.87 -11.69
C GLY A 161 -4.72 -3.97 -10.56
N LEU A 162 -4.11 -2.85 -10.24
CA LEU A 162 -3.12 -2.77 -9.17
C LEU A 162 -3.10 -1.39 -8.53
N LEU A 163 -2.60 -1.32 -7.30
CA LEU A 163 -2.45 -0.07 -6.58
C LEU A 163 -1.39 0.83 -7.25
N PRO A 164 -1.73 2.09 -7.59
CA PRO A 164 -0.73 3.05 -8.03
C PRO A 164 0.22 3.40 -6.86
N GLY A 165 1.34 2.69 -6.82
CA GLY A 165 2.35 2.87 -5.78
C GLY A 165 2.95 4.28 -5.82
N THR A 166 3.21 4.88 -4.67
CA THR A 166 3.76 6.26 -4.56
C THR A 166 5.17 6.39 -5.12
N PHE A 167 5.88 5.28 -5.27
CA PHE A 167 7.25 5.22 -5.81
C PHE A 167 7.33 4.83 -7.30
N ARG A 168 6.20 4.71 -7.99
CA ARG A 168 6.15 4.34 -9.42
C ARG A 168 6.45 5.51 -10.33
#